data_6b725a33dba79c70dc6df1d2224b0854
#
_entry.id   6b725a33dba79c70dc6df1d2224b0854
#
_cell.length_a   1.000
_cell.length_b   1.000
_cell.length_c   1.000
_cell.angle_alpha   90.00
_cell.angle_beta   90.00
_cell.angle_gamma   90.00
#
_symmetry.space_group_name_H-M   'P 1'
#
loop_
_entity.id
_entity.type
_entity.pdbx_description
1 polymer ?
#
loop_
_entity_poly.entity_id
_entity_poly.type
_entity_poly.pdbx_seq_one_letter_code
_entity_poly.pdbx_strand_id
1 'polypeptide(L)'
;GSQVLFTGGKIGGFDMDAISIASSNGNLIMSSSGQITASSADFTGDLNATHIKAASGSIGGFDLSSTTFNSTDGNISLNSSQKALRISNATFGNTGIQLEHNSGTPRAHIGKSDGEGFKFDGTNVVMSSSAFLLGSRAGGNSFVSGSNGEIEISGSAFHLLKGTITASNVDLSGRITA
;
A
#
# COMPACT_ATOMS: atom_id res chain seq x y z
N GLY A 1 -22.76 -46.64 28.15
CA GLY A 1 -22.22 -45.44 28.79
C GLY A 1 -23.33 -44.52 29.21
N SER A 2 -23.38 -44.17 30.51
CA SER A 2 -24.36 -43.20 31.02
C SER A 2 -24.06 -41.81 30.49
N GLN A 3 -24.98 -41.20 29.75
CA GLN A 3 -24.89 -39.79 29.36
C GLN A 3 -25.44 -38.95 30.51
N VAL A 4 -24.70 -37.90 30.89
CA VAL A 4 -25.22 -36.88 31.80
C VAL A 4 -25.78 -35.77 30.93
N LEU A 5 -27.10 -35.61 30.91
CA LEU A 5 -27.79 -34.55 30.18
C LEU A 5 -28.15 -33.43 31.15
N PHE A 6 -27.51 -32.29 31.00
CA PHE A 6 -27.89 -31.05 31.67
C PHE A 6 -28.80 -30.25 30.73
N THR A 7 -30.08 -30.09 31.09
CA THR A 7 -31.04 -29.27 30.34
C THR A 7 -31.16 -27.85 30.90
N GLY A 8 -30.44 -27.57 32.00
CA GLY A 8 -30.34 -26.28 32.65
C GLY A 8 -29.66 -26.35 34.00
N GLY A 9 -29.18 -25.23 34.51
CA GLY A 9 -28.56 -25.17 35.84
C GLY A 9 -27.34 -24.23 35.88
N LYS A 10 -26.63 -24.24 37.00
CA LYS A 10 -25.37 -23.50 37.22
C LYS A 10 -24.23 -24.45 37.57
N ILE A 11 -23.07 -24.22 36.94
CA ILE A 11 -21.83 -24.88 37.29
C ILE A 11 -20.73 -23.82 37.37
N GLY A 12 -20.20 -23.57 38.58
CA GLY A 12 -19.04 -22.71 38.77
C GLY A 12 -19.18 -21.29 38.21
N GLY A 13 -20.34 -20.64 38.32
CA GLY A 13 -20.55 -19.31 37.77
C GLY A 13 -20.97 -19.27 36.28
N PHE A 14 -21.14 -20.45 35.67
CA PHE A 14 -21.75 -20.58 34.36
C PHE A 14 -23.19 -21.03 34.46
N ASP A 15 -24.05 -20.37 33.73
CA ASP A 15 -25.43 -20.76 33.49
C ASP A 15 -25.49 -21.68 32.28
N MET A 16 -26.16 -22.79 32.40
CA MET A 16 -26.37 -23.78 31.34
C MET A 16 -27.86 -23.84 31.02
N ASP A 17 -28.21 -23.77 29.75
CA ASP A 17 -29.54 -24.04 29.25
C ASP A 17 -29.51 -25.02 28.06
N ALA A 18 -30.66 -25.26 27.42
CA ALA A 18 -30.77 -26.21 26.33
C ALA A 18 -29.96 -25.79 25.07
N ILE A 19 -29.54 -24.55 24.94
CA ILE A 19 -28.94 -24.00 23.74
C ILE A 19 -27.62 -23.25 23.99
N SER A 20 -27.22 -23.05 25.27
CA SER A 20 -26.01 -22.31 25.58
C SER A 20 -25.34 -22.68 26.90
N ILE A 21 -24.06 -22.34 26.99
CA ILE A 21 -23.29 -22.22 28.22
C ILE A 21 -22.81 -20.78 28.29
N ALA A 22 -23.21 -20.03 29.31
CA ALA A 22 -22.91 -18.62 29.45
C ALA A 22 -22.35 -18.31 30.84
N SER A 23 -21.44 -17.36 30.95
CA SER A 23 -21.10 -16.75 32.24
C SER A 23 -22.32 -16.00 32.80
N SER A 24 -22.53 -16.07 34.12
CA SER A 24 -23.70 -15.44 34.76
C SER A 24 -23.84 -13.95 34.53
N ASN A 25 -22.74 -13.27 34.15
CA ASN A 25 -22.71 -11.84 33.75
C ASN A 25 -22.86 -11.61 32.24
N GLY A 26 -23.00 -12.66 31.44
CA GLY A 26 -23.15 -12.56 29.98
C GLY A 26 -21.86 -12.24 29.18
N ASN A 27 -20.70 -12.17 29.83
CA ASN A 27 -19.45 -11.80 29.17
C ASN A 27 -18.86 -12.90 28.28
N LEU A 28 -19.25 -14.17 28.49
CA LEU A 28 -18.94 -15.30 27.64
C LEU A 28 -20.20 -16.10 27.40
N ILE A 29 -20.53 -16.38 26.15
CA ILE A 29 -21.63 -17.21 25.73
C ILE A 29 -21.15 -18.18 24.65
N MET A 30 -21.33 -19.48 24.82
CA MET A 30 -21.14 -20.52 23.81
C MET A 30 -22.52 -21.06 23.45
N SER A 31 -22.95 -20.85 22.21
CA SER A 31 -24.26 -21.23 21.71
C SER A 31 -24.21 -22.57 20.96
N SER A 32 -25.27 -23.35 21.03
CA SER A 32 -25.48 -24.58 20.23
C SER A 32 -25.50 -24.30 18.72
N SER A 33 -25.71 -23.04 18.29
CA SER A 33 -25.58 -22.61 16.87
C SER A 33 -24.12 -22.49 16.42
N GLY A 34 -23.14 -22.75 17.28
CA GLY A 34 -21.70 -22.62 16.98
C GLY A 34 -21.12 -21.23 17.16
N GLN A 35 -21.87 -20.32 17.76
CA GLN A 35 -21.41 -18.97 18.03
C GLN A 35 -20.74 -18.88 19.41
N ILE A 36 -19.60 -18.19 19.49
CA ILE A 36 -18.97 -17.76 20.74
C ILE A 36 -19.02 -16.24 20.81
N THR A 37 -19.67 -15.71 21.86
CA THR A 37 -19.70 -14.28 22.16
C THR A 37 -18.93 -14.06 23.45
N ALA A 38 -17.89 -13.23 23.41
CA ALA A 38 -17.09 -12.89 24.57
C ALA A 38 -16.79 -11.38 24.57
N SER A 39 -16.85 -10.74 25.73
CA SER A 39 -16.46 -9.33 25.88
C SER A 39 -14.93 -9.16 25.85
N SER A 40 -14.18 -10.21 26.19
CA SER A 40 -12.73 -10.32 26.06
C SER A 40 -12.37 -11.78 25.84
N ALA A 41 -11.46 -12.05 24.90
CA ALA A 41 -10.89 -13.38 24.66
C ALA A 41 -9.39 -13.25 24.45
N ASP A 42 -8.62 -14.13 25.11
CA ASP A 42 -7.17 -14.25 24.92
C ASP A 42 -6.88 -15.60 24.25
N PHE A 43 -6.25 -15.56 23.10
CA PHE A 43 -5.87 -16.74 22.32
C PHE A 43 -4.35 -16.85 22.32
N THR A 44 -3.80 -17.83 23.02
CA THR A 44 -2.39 -18.21 22.95
C THR A 44 -2.23 -19.33 21.92
N GLY A 45 -1.64 -19.01 20.76
CA GLY A 45 -1.49 -19.93 19.63
C GLY A 45 -2.12 -19.38 18.35
N ASP A 46 -2.37 -20.28 17.40
CA ASP A 46 -2.89 -19.92 16.09
C ASP A 46 -4.40 -19.66 16.12
N LEU A 47 -4.86 -18.55 15.53
CA LEU A 47 -6.25 -18.29 15.20
C LEU A 47 -6.48 -18.57 13.71
N ASN A 48 -7.12 -19.70 13.39
CA ASN A 48 -7.51 -20.02 12.02
C ASN A 48 -8.95 -19.58 11.78
N ALA A 49 -9.15 -18.50 11.04
CA ALA A 49 -10.46 -17.94 10.75
C ALA A 49 -10.59 -17.61 9.25
N THR A 50 -11.74 -17.95 8.66
CA THR A 50 -12.04 -17.59 7.27
C THR A 50 -12.18 -16.07 7.09
N HIS A 51 -12.73 -15.37 8.10
CA HIS A 51 -12.89 -13.92 8.10
C HIS A 51 -12.61 -13.37 9.50
N ILE A 52 -11.82 -12.29 9.56
CA ILE A 52 -11.61 -11.50 10.76
C ILE A 52 -12.18 -10.10 10.49
N LYS A 53 -13.22 -9.71 11.26
CA LYS A 53 -13.78 -8.37 11.23
C LYS A 53 -13.39 -7.65 12.51
N ALA A 54 -12.42 -6.76 12.41
CA ALA A 54 -12.00 -5.89 13.50
C ALA A 54 -12.45 -4.45 13.20
N ALA A 55 -13.12 -3.80 14.14
CA ALA A 55 -13.44 -2.38 14.07
C ALA A 55 -12.23 -1.52 14.44
N SER A 56 -11.38 -2.04 15.33
CA SER A 56 -10.11 -1.45 15.76
C SER A 56 -9.25 -2.52 16.43
N GLY A 57 -7.95 -2.28 16.56
CA GLY A 57 -7.00 -3.19 17.21
C GLY A 57 -5.62 -3.09 16.58
N SER A 58 -4.70 -3.96 17.00
CA SER A 58 -3.35 -4.04 16.46
C SER A 58 -3.01 -5.46 16.04
N ILE A 59 -2.34 -5.62 14.91
CA ILE A 59 -1.84 -6.91 14.42
C ILE A 59 -0.40 -6.72 13.96
N GLY A 60 0.57 -7.37 14.61
CA GLY A 60 1.96 -7.41 14.14
C GLY A 60 2.61 -6.04 13.97
N GLY A 61 2.35 -5.08 14.86
CA GLY A 61 2.89 -3.73 14.76
C GLY A 61 2.12 -2.80 13.80
N PHE A 62 0.93 -3.23 13.35
CA PHE A 62 0.00 -2.40 12.62
C PHE A 62 -1.28 -2.19 13.40
N ASP A 63 -1.75 -0.97 13.44
CA ASP A 63 -3.00 -0.57 14.06
C ASP A 63 -4.13 -0.56 13.01
N LEU A 64 -5.24 -1.19 13.36
CA LEU A 64 -6.46 -1.21 12.56
C LEU A 64 -7.46 -0.21 13.12
N SER A 65 -8.08 0.54 12.22
CA SER A 65 -9.28 1.32 12.50
C SER A 65 -10.36 1.01 11.47
N SER A 66 -11.50 1.66 11.56
CA SER A 66 -12.57 1.47 10.57
C SER A 66 -12.18 1.82 9.13
N THR A 67 -11.16 2.64 8.94
CA THR A 67 -10.74 3.15 7.63
C THR A 67 -9.25 3.03 7.35
N THR A 68 -8.43 2.68 8.34
CA THR A 68 -6.98 2.67 8.20
C THR A 68 -6.34 1.38 8.70
N PHE A 69 -5.25 1.02 8.05
CA PHE A 69 -4.27 0.03 8.49
C PHE A 69 -2.91 0.72 8.48
N ASN A 70 -2.43 1.11 9.65
CA ASN A 70 -1.23 1.93 9.81
C ASN A 70 -0.19 1.18 10.61
N SER A 71 1.10 1.34 10.27
CA SER A 71 2.16 0.96 11.21
C SER A 71 2.06 1.79 12.49
N THR A 72 2.41 1.22 13.63
CA THR A 72 2.33 1.88 14.95
C THR A 72 3.17 3.16 15.02
N ASP A 73 4.26 3.24 14.24
CA ASP A 73 5.08 4.43 14.09
C ASP A 73 4.53 5.46 13.08
N GLY A 74 3.39 5.14 12.42
CA GLY A 74 2.73 6.01 11.46
C GLY A 74 3.41 6.11 10.09
N ASN A 75 4.53 5.40 9.87
CA ASN A 75 5.30 5.52 8.63
C ASN A 75 4.69 4.78 7.44
N ILE A 76 3.83 3.79 7.67
CA ILE A 76 3.10 3.06 6.61
C ILE A 76 1.61 3.20 6.87
N SER A 77 0.87 3.60 5.85
CA SER A 77 -0.59 3.80 5.94
C SER A 77 -1.30 3.30 4.70
N LEU A 78 -2.29 2.44 4.90
CA LEU A 78 -3.36 2.18 3.95
C LEU A 78 -4.62 2.87 4.47
N ASN A 79 -5.19 3.78 3.68
CA ASN A 79 -6.35 4.57 4.08
C ASN A 79 -7.48 4.43 3.06
N SER A 80 -8.53 3.70 3.42
CA SER A 80 -9.65 3.41 2.53
C SER A 80 -10.54 4.63 2.29
N SER A 81 -10.72 5.51 3.28
CA SER A 81 -11.52 6.72 3.12
C SER A 81 -10.86 7.75 2.22
N GLN A 82 -9.52 7.84 2.26
CA GLN A 82 -8.73 8.71 1.40
C GLN A 82 -8.26 8.01 0.11
N LYS A 83 -8.53 6.70 -0.03
CA LYS A 83 -8.07 5.87 -1.17
C LYS A 83 -6.57 6.03 -1.39
N ALA A 84 -5.77 5.82 -0.34
CA ALA A 84 -4.35 6.13 -0.34
C ALA A 84 -3.50 5.04 0.29
N LEU A 85 -2.34 4.80 -0.33
CA LEU A 85 -1.18 4.11 0.24
C LEU A 85 -0.08 5.14 0.46
N ARG A 86 0.49 5.19 1.67
CA ARG A 86 1.54 6.15 2.03
C ARG A 86 2.64 5.50 2.81
N ILE A 87 3.88 5.89 2.51
CA ILE A 87 5.07 5.51 3.25
C ILE A 87 5.84 6.79 3.56
N SER A 88 6.19 7.00 4.81
CA SER A 88 6.91 8.12 5.42
C SER A 88 6.03 9.36 5.61
N ASN A 89 5.51 9.98 4.60
CA ASN A 89 4.73 11.23 4.76
C ASN A 89 3.33 11.12 4.17
N ALA A 90 2.34 11.70 4.85
CA ALA A 90 0.96 11.70 4.41
C ALA A 90 0.64 12.80 3.37
N THR A 91 1.46 13.84 3.28
CA THR A 91 1.24 14.96 2.36
C THR A 91 1.82 14.65 1.00
N PHE A 92 0.99 14.74 -0.03
CA PHE A 92 1.40 14.51 -1.41
C PHE A 92 2.53 15.47 -1.85
N GLY A 93 3.60 14.90 -2.41
CA GLY A 93 4.78 15.66 -2.85
C GLY A 93 5.87 15.82 -1.78
N ASN A 94 5.65 15.37 -0.55
CA ASN A 94 6.70 15.32 0.47
C ASN A 94 7.52 14.03 0.36
N THR A 95 8.65 14.00 1.07
CA THR A 95 9.54 12.85 1.08
C THR A 95 8.81 11.56 1.44
N GLY A 96 8.87 10.57 0.56
CA GLY A 96 8.23 9.29 0.76
C GLY A 96 7.56 8.72 -0.50
N ILE A 97 6.61 7.83 -0.28
CA ILE A 97 5.76 7.24 -1.32
C ILE A 97 4.31 7.60 -1.02
N GLN A 98 3.64 8.22 -1.98
CA GLN A 98 2.21 8.52 -1.91
C GLN A 98 1.55 8.05 -3.20
N LEU A 99 0.66 7.08 -3.09
CA LEU A 99 -0.24 6.64 -4.16
C LEU A 99 -1.66 6.93 -3.68
N GLU A 100 -2.38 7.79 -4.38
CA GLU A 100 -3.69 8.21 -3.90
C GLU A 100 -4.65 8.59 -5.03
N HIS A 101 -5.94 8.54 -4.72
CA HIS A 101 -7.01 9.03 -5.58
C HIS A 101 -7.69 10.22 -4.91
N ASN A 102 -7.24 11.41 -5.22
CA ASN A 102 -7.73 12.64 -4.59
C ASN A 102 -8.75 13.34 -5.48
N SER A 103 -9.95 13.53 -4.97
CA SER A 103 -11.04 14.28 -5.66
C SER A 103 -11.28 13.84 -7.11
N GLY A 104 -11.27 12.53 -7.35
CA GLY A 104 -11.45 11.97 -8.70
C GLY A 104 -10.16 11.80 -9.52
N THR A 105 -9.02 12.27 -9.01
CA THR A 105 -7.75 12.29 -9.74
C THR A 105 -6.75 11.32 -9.11
N PRO A 106 -6.27 10.30 -9.86
CA PRO A 106 -5.16 9.45 -9.41
C PRO A 106 -3.86 10.23 -9.39
N ARG A 107 -3.07 10.08 -8.33
CA ARG A 107 -1.77 10.73 -8.17
C ARG A 107 -0.74 9.75 -7.60
N ALA A 108 0.50 9.92 -7.99
CA ALA A 108 1.63 9.15 -7.50
C ALA A 108 2.83 10.06 -7.24
N HIS A 109 3.47 9.88 -6.09
CA HIS A 109 4.75 10.52 -5.77
C HIS A 109 5.67 9.50 -5.11
N ILE A 110 6.90 9.41 -5.60
CA ILE A 110 7.98 8.61 -5.02
C ILE A 110 9.21 9.49 -5.07
N GLY A 111 9.59 10.09 -3.96
CA GLY A 111 10.69 11.05 -3.99
C GLY A 111 10.88 11.83 -2.71
N LYS A 112 11.55 12.96 -2.87
CA LYS A 112 11.85 13.90 -1.81
C LYS A 112 11.00 15.17 -1.92
N SER A 113 10.92 15.91 -0.84
CA SER A 113 10.21 17.20 -0.78
C SER A 113 10.88 18.32 -1.57
N ASP A 114 12.15 18.18 -1.94
CA ASP A 114 12.90 19.11 -2.79
C ASP A 114 12.60 18.97 -4.28
N GLY A 115 11.75 18.01 -4.65
CA GLY A 115 11.31 17.76 -6.01
C GLY A 115 12.05 16.65 -6.74
N GLU A 116 13.09 16.05 -6.14
CA GLU A 116 13.74 14.87 -6.71
C GLU A 116 12.83 13.65 -6.59
N GLY A 117 12.65 12.92 -7.69
CA GLY A 117 11.87 11.70 -7.73
C GLY A 117 10.96 11.56 -8.94
N PHE A 118 9.98 10.70 -8.82
CA PHE A 118 8.89 10.51 -9.77
C PHE A 118 7.60 11.11 -9.20
N LYS A 119 6.90 11.91 -9.99
CA LYS A 119 5.62 12.48 -9.60
C LYS A 119 4.65 12.44 -10.79
N PHE A 120 3.46 11.90 -10.54
CA PHE A 120 2.28 12.08 -11.38
C PHE A 120 1.23 12.82 -10.56
N ASP A 121 0.87 14.03 -10.93
CA ASP A 121 -0.08 14.87 -10.17
C ASP A 121 -1.54 14.77 -10.66
N GLY A 122 -1.78 13.88 -11.62
CA GLY A 122 -3.07 13.71 -12.29
C GLY A 122 -3.12 14.33 -13.68
N THR A 123 -2.14 15.15 -14.04
CA THR A 123 -2.02 15.80 -15.33
C THR A 123 -0.63 15.60 -15.93
N ASN A 124 0.40 15.84 -15.12
CA ASN A 124 1.79 15.82 -15.55
C ASN A 124 2.55 14.66 -14.94
N VAL A 125 3.45 14.06 -15.71
CA VAL A 125 4.50 13.18 -15.23
C VAL A 125 5.79 13.96 -15.15
N VAL A 126 6.38 14.01 -13.97
CA VAL A 126 7.68 14.64 -13.72
C VAL A 126 8.64 13.59 -13.18
N MET A 127 9.80 13.48 -13.80
CA MET A 127 10.92 12.71 -13.30
C MET A 127 12.09 13.69 -13.11
N SER A 128 12.51 13.88 -11.89
CA SER A 128 13.58 14.82 -11.51
C SER A 128 14.65 14.08 -10.73
N SER A 129 15.87 14.14 -11.22
CA SER A 129 17.04 13.56 -10.58
C SER A 129 18.29 14.25 -11.11
N SER A 130 19.35 14.28 -10.31
CA SER A 130 20.67 14.77 -10.77
C SER A 130 21.26 13.91 -11.90
N ALA A 131 20.81 12.66 -12.01
CA ALA A 131 21.13 11.76 -13.12
C ALA A 131 19.95 10.81 -13.38
N PHE A 132 19.67 10.51 -14.66
CA PHE A 132 18.66 9.55 -15.05
C PHE A 132 19.15 8.66 -16.19
N LEU A 133 18.58 7.45 -16.28
CA LEU A 133 18.78 6.53 -17.39
C LEU A 133 17.44 5.88 -17.75
N LEU A 134 17.00 6.06 -18.99
CA LEU A 134 15.86 5.36 -19.56
C LEU A 134 16.39 4.37 -20.61
N GLY A 135 16.25 3.09 -20.37
CA GLY A 135 16.80 2.02 -21.18
C GLY A 135 17.98 1.31 -20.53
N SER A 136 18.83 0.69 -21.33
CA SER A 136 19.97 -0.09 -20.82
C SER A 136 21.25 0.29 -21.56
N ARG A 137 22.32 0.51 -20.80
CA ARG A 137 23.68 0.62 -21.34
C ARG A 137 24.34 -0.75 -21.58
N ALA A 138 23.81 -1.82 -20.94
CA ALA A 138 24.33 -3.17 -21.07
C ALA A 138 23.58 -3.93 -22.18
N GLY A 139 24.31 -4.39 -23.19
CA GLY A 139 23.82 -5.35 -24.17
C GLY A 139 22.95 -4.85 -25.32
N GLY A 140 22.29 -3.71 -25.20
CA GLY A 140 21.37 -3.24 -26.24
C GLY A 140 21.64 -1.84 -26.76
N ASN A 141 22.35 -1.03 -26.03
CA ASN A 141 22.78 0.32 -26.40
C ASN A 141 21.67 1.29 -26.81
N SER A 142 20.42 1.03 -26.43
CA SER A 142 19.32 1.97 -26.64
C SER A 142 18.93 2.60 -25.32
N PHE A 143 19.26 3.87 -25.15
CA PHE A 143 18.95 4.58 -23.91
C PHE A 143 18.86 6.11 -24.15
N VAL A 144 18.21 6.76 -23.21
CA VAL A 144 18.27 8.21 -22.98
C VAL A 144 18.77 8.42 -21.56
N SER A 145 19.84 9.17 -21.39
CA SER A 145 20.37 9.47 -20.07
C SER A 145 20.72 10.95 -19.94
N GLY A 146 20.75 11.44 -18.72
CA GLY A 146 21.19 12.78 -18.41
C GLY A 146 21.97 12.80 -17.10
N SER A 147 23.10 13.51 -17.08
CA SER A 147 23.87 13.81 -15.88
C SER A 147 24.79 15.00 -16.14
N ASN A 148 25.11 15.76 -15.12
CA ASN A 148 26.04 16.88 -15.20
C ASN A 148 25.74 17.91 -16.30
N GLY A 149 24.45 18.13 -16.61
CA GLY A 149 24.01 19.07 -17.64
C GLY A 149 24.08 18.56 -19.08
N GLU A 150 24.43 17.28 -19.27
CA GLU A 150 24.49 16.63 -20.57
C GLU A 150 23.32 15.67 -20.75
N ILE A 151 22.81 15.56 -21.99
CA ILE A 151 21.82 14.55 -22.38
C ILE A 151 22.45 13.67 -23.49
N GLU A 152 22.43 12.38 -23.28
CA GLU A 152 22.86 11.37 -24.23
C GLU A 152 21.66 10.53 -24.71
N ILE A 153 21.51 10.42 -26.02
CA ILE A 153 20.53 9.53 -26.65
C ILE A 153 21.31 8.56 -27.55
N SER A 154 21.22 7.27 -27.26
CA SER A 154 21.90 6.21 -28.01
C SER A 154 20.90 5.17 -28.47
N GLY A 155 21.08 4.67 -29.69
CA GLY A 155 20.27 3.63 -30.28
C GLY A 155 20.78 3.26 -31.66
N SER A 156 20.42 2.07 -32.17
CA SER A 156 20.75 1.63 -33.52
C SER A 156 20.10 2.52 -34.61
N ALA A 157 19.01 3.19 -34.28
CA ALA A 157 18.35 4.18 -35.11
C ALA A 157 17.68 5.24 -34.23
N PHE A 158 18.01 6.50 -34.47
CA PHE A 158 17.32 7.65 -33.90
C PHE A 158 16.54 8.36 -34.99
N HIS A 159 15.22 8.38 -34.90
CA HIS A 159 14.33 8.99 -35.88
C HIS A 159 13.64 10.21 -35.28
N LEU A 160 13.83 11.39 -35.89
CA LEU A 160 13.01 12.57 -35.65
C LEU A 160 12.00 12.68 -36.79
N LEU A 161 10.76 12.25 -36.55
CA LEU A 161 9.71 12.25 -37.55
C LEU A 161 8.86 13.51 -37.43
N LYS A 162 8.74 14.27 -38.51
CA LYS A 162 7.96 15.54 -38.60
C LYS A 162 8.39 16.61 -37.56
N GLY A 163 9.66 16.60 -37.20
CA GLY A 163 10.22 17.57 -36.27
C GLY A 163 11.38 18.39 -36.88
N THR A 164 11.82 19.39 -36.17
CA THR A 164 12.95 20.24 -36.51
C THR A 164 13.98 20.15 -35.39
N ILE A 165 15.25 20.07 -35.74
CA ILE A 165 16.36 20.23 -34.80
C ILE A 165 16.81 21.69 -34.88
N THR A 166 16.74 22.39 -33.76
CA THR A 166 17.30 23.74 -33.62
C THR A 166 18.48 23.66 -32.67
N ALA A 167 19.66 23.98 -33.16
CA ALA A 167 20.89 23.97 -32.36
C ALA A 167 21.80 25.11 -32.80
N SER A 168 22.58 25.65 -31.86
CA SER A 168 23.60 26.66 -32.18
C SER A 168 24.77 26.06 -32.94
N ASN A 169 25.13 24.82 -32.65
CA ASN A 169 26.15 24.04 -33.34
C ASN A 169 25.66 22.62 -33.51
N VAL A 170 25.84 22.08 -34.70
CA VAL A 170 25.53 20.70 -35.03
C VAL A 170 26.76 20.06 -35.65
N ASP A 171 27.29 18.98 -35.02
CA ASP A 171 28.33 18.18 -35.62
C ASP A 171 27.67 16.86 -36.13
N LEU A 172 27.71 16.66 -37.43
CA LEU A 172 27.12 15.52 -38.12
C LEU A 172 28.24 14.73 -38.80
N SER A 173 28.54 13.57 -38.25
CA SER A 173 29.44 12.62 -38.89
C SER A 173 28.63 11.54 -39.61
N GLY A 174 28.83 11.38 -40.91
CA GLY A 174 28.14 10.38 -41.71
C GLY A 174 27.52 10.95 -43.00
N ARG A 175 26.52 10.23 -43.54
CA ARG A 175 25.87 10.64 -44.82
C ARG A 175 24.66 11.50 -44.51
N ILE A 176 24.64 12.73 -45.03
CA ILE A 176 23.47 13.60 -45.06
C ILE A 176 22.83 13.41 -46.46
N THR A 177 21.54 13.05 -46.46
CA THR A 177 20.74 12.97 -47.70
C THR A 177 19.58 13.96 -47.54
N ALA A 178 19.53 14.96 -48.41
CA ALA A 178 18.47 15.95 -48.51
C ALA A 178 17.48 15.54 -49.60
#